data_128bc23b660aa111a1644234994a122b
#
_entry.id   128bc23b660aa111a1644234994a122b
#
_cell.length_a   1.000
_cell.length_b   1.000
_cell.length_c   1.000
_cell.angle_alpha   90.00
_cell.angle_beta   90.00
_cell.angle_gamma   90.00
#
_symmetry.space_group_name_H-M   'P 1'
#
loop_
_entity.id
_entity.type
_entity.pdbx_description
1 polymer ?
#
loop_
_entity_poly.entity_id
_entity_poly.type
_entity_poly.pdbx_seq_one_letter_code
_entity_poly.pdbx_strand_id
1 'polypeptide(L)'
;DQLERSHVLTAREFSAVFDQNSFRINASEFLILARKNGFTFSRLGMIISKRTTPTSVKRNLFKRLTREAFRQSKLNQIPLDIIVLGRPKTNKMTKKELLESLTVNFQLLIDQWAKPS
;
A
#
# COMPACT_ATOMS: atom_id res chain seq x y z
N ASP A 1 -3.66 -9.32 -14.84
CA ASP A 1 -3.42 -9.17 -13.42
C ASP A 1 -2.53 -8.02 -13.00
N GLN A 2 -2.13 -7.21 -13.92
CA GLN A 2 -1.33 -6.04 -13.60
C GLN A 2 -2.24 -4.84 -13.38
N LEU A 3 -1.83 -3.94 -12.48
CA LEU A 3 -2.49 -2.67 -12.33
C LEU A 3 -2.32 -1.86 -13.61
N GLU A 4 -3.35 -1.12 -13.99
CA GLU A 4 -3.22 -0.20 -15.08
C GLU A 4 -2.18 0.87 -14.74
N ARG A 5 -1.51 1.40 -15.76
CA ARG A 5 -0.47 2.41 -15.58
C ARG A 5 -0.93 3.61 -14.76
N SER A 6 -2.17 4.01 -14.95
CA SER A 6 -2.76 5.13 -14.21
C SER A 6 -2.84 4.89 -12.71
N HIS A 7 -2.75 3.64 -12.25
CA HIS A 7 -2.79 3.29 -10.83
C HIS A 7 -1.42 3.10 -10.20
N VAL A 8 -0.34 3.42 -10.91
CA VAL A 8 1.04 3.28 -10.41
C VAL A 8 1.64 4.64 -10.16
N LEU A 9 2.27 4.82 -9.00
CA LEU A 9 2.90 6.09 -8.63
C LEU A 9 4.26 6.26 -9.30
N THR A 10 4.54 7.48 -9.76
CA THR A 10 5.88 7.87 -10.21
C THR A 10 6.73 8.31 -9.02
N ALA A 11 8.04 8.48 -9.23
CA ALA A 11 8.96 8.91 -8.18
C ALA A 11 8.56 10.25 -7.55
N ARG A 12 8.11 11.20 -8.37
CA ARG A 12 7.66 12.51 -7.88
C ARG A 12 6.44 12.35 -6.96
N GLU A 13 5.54 11.47 -7.35
CA GLU A 13 4.32 11.21 -6.57
C GLU A 13 4.63 10.51 -5.25
N PHE A 14 5.63 9.62 -5.23
CA PHE A 14 6.13 9.04 -3.97
C PHE A 14 6.55 10.12 -2.99
N SER A 15 7.37 11.06 -3.45
CA SER A 15 7.86 12.15 -2.60
C SER A 15 6.70 12.98 -2.04
N ALA A 16 5.69 13.26 -2.86
CA ALA A 16 4.53 14.04 -2.42
C ALA A 16 3.77 13.33 -1.30
N VAL A 17 3.61 12.01 -1.39
CA VAL A 17 2.93 11.25 -0.35
C VAL A 17 3.75 11.23 0.94
N PHE A 18 5.08 11.04 0.85
CA PHE A 18 5.94 11.07 2.03
C PHE A 18 5.88 12.42 2.75
N ASP A 19 5.88 13.50 2.00
CA ASP A 19 5.97 14.85 2.57
C ASP A 19 4.62 15.38 3.06
N GLN A 20 3.52 14.95 2.44
CA GLN A 20 2.20 15.57 2.65
C GLN A 20 1.10 14.52 2.84
N ASN A 21 1.37 13.44 3.56
CA ASN A 21 0.34 12.43 3.80
C ASN A 21 -0.71 12.95 4.78
N SER A 22 -1.97 12.58 4.53
CA SER A 22 -3.11 12.92 5.38
C SER A 22 -3.62 11.72 6.17
N PHE A 23 -3.25 10.52 5.74
CA PHE A 23 -3.68 9.27 6.35
C PHE A 23 -2.48 8.37 6.60
N ARG A 24 -2.50 7.67 7.73
CA ARG A 24 -1.38 6.84 8.13
C ARG A 24 -1.87 5.61 8.87
N ILE A 25 -1.46 4.44 8.41
CA ILE A 25 -1.70 3.17 9.11
C ILE A 25 -0.34 2.61 9.49
N ASN A 26 -0.07 2.57 10.78
CA ASN A 26 1.23 2.12 11.30
C ASN A 26 1.08 0.72 11.90
N ALA A 27 1.28 -0.30 11.07
CA ALA A 27 1.23 -1.70 11.50
C ALA A 27 2.64 -2.22 11.75
N SER A 28 2.74 -3.32 12.48
CA SER A 28 4.06 -3.92 12.77
C SER A 28 4.74 -4.49 11.52
N GLU A 29 3.96 -4.93 10.54
CA GLU A 29 4.47 -5.56 9.32
C GLU A 29 4.64 -4.59 8.15
N PHE A 30 3.98 -3.43 8.19
CA PHE A 30 4.14 -2.40 7.15
C PHE A 30 3.60 -1.06 7.62
N LEU A 31 3.99 -0.01 6.90
CA LEU A 31 3.49 1.33 7.09
C LEU A 31 2.74 1.71 5.82
N ILE A 32 1.51 2.19 5.97
CA ILE A 32 0.72 2.71 4.85
C ILE A 32 0.58 4.21 5.01
N LEU A 33 0.96 4.95 3.98
CA LEU A 33 0.79 6.40 3.92
C LEU A 33 -0.12 6.73 2.75
N ALA A 34 -1.01 7.70 2.91
CA ALA A 34 -1.90 8.09 1.84
C ALA A 34 -2.17 9.59 1.85
N ARG A 35 -2.46 10.10 0.65
CA ARG A 35 -2.71 11.51 0.40
C ARG A 35 -3.81 11.63 -0.65
N LYS A 36 -4.72 12.60 -0.48
CA LYS A 36 -5.75 12.89 -1.50
C LYS A 36 -5.06 13.36 -2.78
N ASN A 37 -5.49 12.82 -3.93
CA ASN A 37 -4.82 13.09 -5.21
C ASN A 37 -5.64 13.90 -6.21
N GLY A 38 -6.90 14.19 -5.94
CA GLY A 38 -7.74 14.97 -6.83
C GLY A 38 -8.29 14.20 -8.03
N PHE A 39 -7.95 12.92 -8.17
CA PHE A 39 -8.51 12.07 -9.23
C PHE A 39 -9.77 11.36 -8.74
N THR A 40 -10.34 10.51 -9.59
CA THR A 40 -11.49 9.66 -9.22
C THR A 40 -11.07 8.23 -8.88
N PHE A 41 -9.78 7.96 -8.86
CA PHE A 41 -9.21 6.64 -8.61
C PHE A 41 -7.95 6.78 -7.76
N SER A 42 -7.52 5.69 -7.15
CA SER A 42 -6.29 5.66 -6.36
C SER A 42 -5.09 5.25 -7.20
N ARG A 43 -3.91 5.62 -6.72
CA ARG A 43 -2.64 5.18 -7.28
C ARG A 43 -1.83 4.54 -6.17
N LEU A 44 -1.10 3.46 -6.50
CA LEU A 44 -0.39 2.64 -5.53
C LEU A 44 1.11 2.65 -5.79
N GLY A 45 1.88 2.81 -4.72
CA GLY A 45 3.32 2.59 -4.73
C GLY A 45 3.69 1.63 -3.62
N MET A 46 4.74 0.86 -3.82
CA MET A 46 5.22 -0.12 -2.85
C MET A 46 6.71 0.03 -2.67
N ILE A 47 7.14 -0.01 -1.42
CA ILE A 47 8.56 0.04 -1.08
C ILE A 47 8.88 -1.15 -0.19
N ILE A 48 9.85 -1.95 -0.60
CA ILE A 48 10.45 -2.97 0.25
C ILE A 48 11.92 -3.08 -0.13
N SER A 49 12.79 -2.84 0.84
CA SER A 49 14.22 -2.73 0.59
C SER A 49 14.91 -4.09 0.65
N LYS A 50 16.06 -4.19 0.00
CA LYS A 50 16.93 -5.37 0.12
C LYS A 50 17.42 -5.54 1.54
N ARG A 51 17.58 -4.46 2.27
CA ARG A 51 18.01 -4.48 3.66
C ARG A 51 16.96 -5.12 4.56
N THR A 52 15.69 -4.74 4.34
CA THR A 52 14.55 -5.27 5.09
C THR A 52 14.26 -6.71 4.71
N THR A 53 14.28 -6.99 3.40
CA THR A 53 13.91 -8.30 2.85
C THR A 53 14.95 -8.69 1.80
N PRO A 54 16.00 -9.44 2.21
CA PRO A 54 17.15 -9.70 1.34
C PRO A 54 16.85 -10.51 0.09
N THR A 55 15.88 -11.42 0.13
CA THR A 55 15.61 -12.28 -1.04
C THR A 55 14.63 -11.61 -2.01
N SER A 56 14.94 -11.68 -3.31
CA SER A 56 14.07 -11.13 -4.33
C SER A 56 12.73 -11.87 -4.40
N VAL A 57 12.73 -13.16 -4.08
CA VAL A 57 11.49 -13.96 -4.05
C VAL A 57 10.50 -13.38 -3.05
N LYS A 58 10.95 -13.07 -1.84
CA LYS A 58 10.08 -12.51 -0.81
C LYS A 58 9.65 -11.07 -1.13
N ARG A 59 10.56 -10.27 -1.71
CA ARG A 59 10.19 -8.92 -2.13
C ARG A 59 9.11 -8.95 -3.21
N ASN A 60 9.27 -9.83 -4.20
CA ASN A 60 8.28 -9.98 -5.27
C ASN A 60 6.94 -10.48 -4.75
N LEU A 61 6.99 -11.40 -3.78
CA LEU A 61 5.78 -11.91 -3.13
C LEU A 61 5.02 -10.78 -2.42
N PHE A 62 5.74 -9.97 -1.65
CA PHE A 62 5.15 -8.81 -0.97
C PHE A 62 4.45 -7.89 -1.97
N LYS A 63 5.13 -7.54 -3.05
CA LYS A 63 4.57 -6.64 -4.07
C LYS A 63 3.35 -7.25 -4.73
N ARG A 64 3.41 -8.54 -5.07
CA ARG A 64 2.29 -9.24 -5.71
C ARG A 64 1.06 -9.28 -4.78
N LEU A 65 1.25 -9.63 -3.52
CA LEU A 65 0.15 -9.72 -2.56
C LEU A 65 -0.44 -8.34 -2.25
N THR A 66 0.41 -7.32 -2.20
CA THR A 66 -0.06 -5.95 -2.00
C THR A 66 -0.94 -5.50 -3.17
N ARG A 67 -0.51 -5.76 -4.41
CA ARG A 67 -1.32 -5.45 -5.59
C ARG A 67 -2.63 -6.23 -5.60
N GLU A 68 -2.58 -7.51 -5.23
CA GLU A 68 -3.78 -8.34 -5.17
C GLU A 68 -4.79 -7.82 -4.16
N ALA A 69 -4.34 -7.53 -2.94
CA ALA A 69 -5.21 -6.96 -1.91
C ALA A 69 -5.79 -5.61 -2.34
N PHE A 70 -4.98 -4.79 -2.99
CA PHE A 70 -5.42 -3.48 -3.49
C PHE A 70 -6.52 -3.63 -4.55
N ARG A 71 -6.34 -4.53 -5.53
CA ARG A 71 -7.34 -4.75 -6.58
C ARG A 71 -8.65 -5.28 -6.02
N GLN A 72 -8.59 -6.12 -4.98
CA GLN A 72 -9.79 -6.70 -4.37
C GLN A 72 -10.48 -5.76 -3.41
N SER A 73 -9.83 -4.71 -2.98
CA SER A 73 -10.39 -3.72 -2.07
C SER A 73 -11.12 -2.62 -2.85
N LYS A 74 -11.91 -1.83 -2.13
CA LYS A 74 -12.56 -0.65 -2.73
C LYS A 74 -11.61 0.54 -2.82
N LEU A 75 -10.37 0.41 -2.35
CA LEU A 75 -9.37 1.48 -2.40
C LEU A 75 -9.13 1.99 -3.81
N ASN A 76 -9.18 1.10 -4.81
CA ASN A 76 -8.92 1.48 -6.19
C ASN A 76 -9.91 2.50 -6.75
N GLN A 77 -11.03 2.73 -6.07
CA GLN A 77 -12.07 3.68 -6.45
C GLN A 77 -12.03 4.96 -5.61
N ILE A 78 -11.09 5.07 -4.68
CA ILE A 78 -10.97 6.19 -3.76
C ILE A 78 -9.84 7.11 -4.23
N PRO A 79 -10.03 8.44 -4.24
CA PRO A 79 -9.02 9.37 -4.78
C PRO A 79 -7.84 9.58 -3.84
N LEU A 80 -7.02 8.55 -3.67
CA LEU A 80 -5.84 8.57 -2.81
C LEU A 80 -4.60 8.09 -3.56
N ASP A 81 -3.47 8.73 -3.32
CA ASP A 81 -2.16 8.19 -3.60
C ASP A 81 -1.69 7.45 -2.35
N ILE A 82 -1.35 6.17 -2.49
CA ILE A 82 -1.08 5.26 -1.38
C ILE A 82 0.31 4.65 -1.54
N ILE A 83 1.08 4.68 -0.45
CA ILE A 83 2.36 3.96 -0.39
C ILE A 83 2.27 2.91 0.69
N VAL A 84 2.66 1.68 0.36
CA VAL A 84 2.81 0.58 1.32
C VAL A 84 4.30 0.28 1.45
N LEU A 85 4.82 0.48 2.65
CA LEU A 85 6.23 0.25 2.96
C LEU A 85 6.35 -1.01 3.81
N GLY A 86 6.99 -2.05 3.26
CA GLY A 86 7.19 -3.31 3.96
C GLY A 86 8.25 -3.21 5.05
N ARG A 87 7.98 -3.89 6.18
CA ARG A 87 8.87 -3.96 7.33
C ARG A 87 9.40 -5.39 7.49
N PRO A 88 10.48 -5.58 8.29
CA PRO A 88 11.09 -6.92 8.42
C PRO A 88 10.16 -8.03 8.85
N LYS A 89 9.11 -7.72 9.60
CA LYS A 89 8.15 -8.73 10.05
C LYS A 89 7.49 -9.49 8.90
N THR A 90 7.37 -8.86 7.72
CA THR A 90 6.77 -9.53 6.55
C THR A 90 7.53 -10.79 6.17
N ASN A 91 8.84 -10.88 6.49
CA ASN A 91 9.66 -12.04 6.16
C ASN A 91 9.25 -13.30 6.90
N LYS A 92 8.57 -13.15 8.03
CA LYS A 92 8.16 -14.27 8.89
C LYS A 92 6.70 -14.65 8.70
N MET A 93 6.00 -13.95 7.82
CA MET A 93 4.57 -14.17 7.60
C MET A 93 4.34 -15.13 6.45
N THR A 94 3.32 -15.95 6.57
CA THR A 94 2.85 -16.77 5.45
C THR A 94 2.13 -15.89 4.44
N LYS A 95 1.94 -16.39 3.22
CA LYS A 95 1.17 -15.69 2.18
C LYS A 95 -0.22 -15.32 2.69
N LYS A 96 -0.88 -16.27 3.36
CA LYS A 96 -2.22 -16.08 3.89
C LYS A 96 -2.25 -14.99 4.95
N GLU A 97 -1.31 -15.02 5.90
CA GLU A 97 -1.21 -14.01 6.95
C GLU A 97 -0.98 -12.62 6.37
N LEU A 98 -0.07 -12.51 5.40
CA LEU A 98 0.25 -11.23 4.79
C LEU A 98 -0.94 -10.67 4.02
N LEU A 99 -1.62 -11.51 3.22
CA LEU A 99 -2.78 -11.09 2.46
C LEU A 99 -3.92 -10.63 3.38
N GLU A 100 -4.18 -11.38 4.44
CA GLU A 100 -5.20 -11.03 5.43
C GLU A 100 -4.88 -9.70 6.10
N SER A 101 -3.62 -9.50 6.49
CA SER A 101 -3.20 -8.26 7.13
C SER A 101 -3.33 -7.07 6.20
N LEU A 102 -2.93 -7.21 4.93
CA LEU A 102 -3.10 -6.15 3.93
C LEU A 102 -4.57 -5.79 3.75
N THR A 103 -5.43 -6.81 3.65
CA THR A 103 -6.87 -6.60 3.49
C THR A 103 -7.46 -5.83 4.66
N VAL A 104 -7.13 -6.23 5.89
CA VAL A 104 -7.60 -5.55 7.09
C VAL A 104 -7.12 -4.10 7.14
N ASN A 105 -5.85 -3.87 6.85
CA ASN A 105 -5.28 -2.53 6.96
C ASN A 105 -5.72 -1.61 5.82
N PHE A 106 -5.99 -2.14 4.63
CA PHE A 106 -6.61 -1.37 3.56
C PHE A 106 -8.03 -0.96 3.95
N GLN A 107 -8.76 -1.83 4.63
CA GLN A 107 -10.09 -1.47 5.12
C GLN A 107 -10.01 -0.37 6.18
N LEU A 108 -9.01 -0.42 7.07
CA LEU A 108 -8.80 0.64 8.05
C LEU A 108 -8.51 1.99 7.36
N LEU A 109 -7.76 1.97 6.27
CA LEU A 109 -7.49 3.18 5.50
C LEU A 109 -8.77 3.74 4.88
N ILE A 110 -9.61 2.87 4.31
CA ILE A 110 -10.91 3.26 3.78
C ILE A 110 -11.76 3.91 4.87
N ASP A 111 -11.77 3.31 6.06
CA ASP A 111 -12.52 3.82 7.20
C ASP A 111 -12.03 5.19 7.64
N GLN A 112 -10.73 5.41 7.66
CA GLN A 112 -10.15 6.72 7.98
C GLN A 112 -10.55 7.77 6.95
N TRP A 113 -10.47 7.41 5.67
CA TRP A 113 -10.83 8.32 4.58
C TRP A 113 -12.30 8.72 4.65
N ALA A 114 -13.17 7.78 5.01
CA ALA A 114 -14.61 7.98 5.06
C ALA A 114 -15.07 8.76 6.29
N LYS A 115 -14.21 8.94 7.31
CA LYS A 115 -14.59 9.68 8.52
C LYS A 115 -14.85 11.14 8.19
N PRO A 116 -15.94 11.71 8.71
CA PRO A 116 -16.15 13.16 8.61
C PRO A 116 -15.08 13.88 9.42
N SER A 117 -14.58 14.96 8.86
CA SER A 117 -13.57 15.79 9.51
C SER A 117 -14.20 16.70 10.56
#